data_932d5cee88b13b027b81ad16bca7a490
#
_entry.id   932d5cee88b13b027b81ad16bca7a490
#
_cell.length_a   1.000
_cell.length_b   1.000
_cell.length_c   1.000
_cell.angle_alpha   90.00
_cell.angle_beta   90.00
_cell.angle_gamma   90.00
#
_symmetry.space_group_name_H-M   'P 1'
#
loop_
_entity.id
_entity.type
_entity.pdbx_description
1 polymer ?
#
loop_
_entity_poly.entity_id
_entity_poly.type
_entity_poly.pdbx_seq_one_letter_code
_entity_poly.pdbx_strand_id
1 'polypeptide(L)'
;MRFNLIKLKSVDSTNNYAIKLLKKKNFSQSIIIANFQTKGRGRSKNKWISLKGNIFMSLVFEINKKYSLQKVTNMNCSIIKSTLKEFTEKQIKIKKPN
;
A
#
# COMPACT_ATOMS: atom_id res chain seq x y z
N MET A 1 -10.10 -5.71 14.70
CA MET A 1 -8.91 -4.91 14.31
C MET A 1 -9.37 -3.61 13.68
N ARG A 2 -8.93 -2.50 14.22
CA ARG A 2 -9.29 -1.18 13.70
C ARG A 2 -8.14 -0.53 12.98
N PHE A 3 -8.43 0.08 11.82
CA PHE A 3 -7.49 0.92 11.10
C PHE A 3 -7.95 2.36 11.13
N ASN A 4 -7.04 3.28 11.35
CA ASN A 4 -7.30 4.70 11.15
C ASN A 4 -7.24 4.98 9.65
N LEU A 5 -8.29 5.58 9.11
CA LEU A 5 -8.32 5.97 7.71
C LEU A 5 -7.87 7.42 7.57
N ILE A 6 -6.79 7.62 6.84
CA ILE A 6 -6.21 8.94 6.57
C ILE A 6 -6.39 9.23 5.08
N LYS A 7 -7.21 10.22 4.78
CA LYS A 7 -7.47 10.66 3.40
C LYS A 7 -6.74 11.97 3.14
N LEU A 8 -5.97 12.01 2.07
CA LEU A 8 -5.18 13.18 1.66
C LEU A 8 -5.55 13.56 0.23
N LYS A 9 -5.64 14.87 -0.04
CA LYS A 9 -5.82 15.34 -1.41
C LYS A 9 -4.53 15.13 -2.21
N SER A 10 -3.40 15.48 -1.62
CA SER A 10 -2.10 15.37 -2.23
C SER A 10 -1.06 15.07 -1.17
N VAL A 11 -0.02 14.38 -1.57
CA VAL A 11 1.09 14.02 -0.70
C VAL A 11 2.32 13.75 -1.58
N ASP A 12 3.52 13.83 -1.03
CA ASP A 12 4.72 13.43 -1.76
C ASP A 12 4.62 11.94 -2.15
N SER A 13 4.42 11.07 -1.17
CA SER A 13 4.09 9.67 -1.40
C SER A 13 3.37 9.10 -0.17
N THR A 14 2.41 8.21 -0.39
CA THR A 14 1.71 7.54 0.73
C THR A 14 2.68 6.72 1.57
N ASN A 15 3.70 6.13 0.96
CA ASN A 15 4.74 5.39 1.68
C ASN A 15 5.59 6.30 2.57
N ASN A 16 5.98 7.47 2.08
CA ASN A 16 6.72 8.43 2.90
C ASN A 16 5.90 8.89 4.10
N TYR A 17 4.61 9.13 3.87
CA TYR A 17 3.69 9.48 4.95
C TYR A 17 3.61 8.35 5.99
N ALA A 18 3.49 7.11 5.53
CA ALA A 18 3.45 5.94 6.41
C ALA A 18 4.73 5.81 7.24
N ILE A 19 5.89 6.02 6.63
CA ILE A 19 7.17 5.96 7.34
C ILE A 19 7.24 7.03 8.44
N LYS A 20 6.74 8.23 8.17
CA LYS A 20 6.67 9.29 9.19
C LYS A 20 5.75 8.93 10.34
N LEU A 21 4.62 8.28 10.06
CA LEU A 21 3.71 7.79 11.11
C LEU A 21 4.38 6.76 12.00
N LEU A 22 5.16 5.86 11.43
CA LEU A 22 5.86 4.82 12.19
C LEU A 22 6.86 5.38 13.20
N LYS A 23 7.36 6.59 12.96
CA LYS A 23 8.30 7.24 13.86
C LYS A 23 7.65 7.93 15.05
N LYS A 24 6.34 8.06 15.05
CA LYS A 24 5.60 8.67 16.16
C LYS A 24 5.40 7.66 17.27
N LYS A 25 5.47 8.15 18.54
CA LYS A 25 4.99 7.37 19.68
C LYS A 25 3.48 7.15 19.49
N ASN A 26 2.90 6.13 20.08
CA ASN A 26 1.47 5.83 19.96
C ASN A 26 1.01 5.58 18.52
N PHE A 27 1.84 4.87 17.77
CA PHE A 27 1.47 4.42 16.44
C PHE A 27 0.21 3.56 16.49
N SER A 28 -0.73 3.79 15.58
CA SER A 28 -1.86 2.89 15.35
C SER A 28 -1.90 2.45 13.89
N GLN A 29 -2.46 1.26 13.68
CA GLN A 29 -2.63 0.73 12.33
C GLN A 29 -3.42 1.70 11.48
N SER A 30 -2.96 1.94 10.25
CA SER A 30 -3.52 3.00 9.42
C SER A 30 -3.59 2.60 7.96
N ILE A 31 -4.60 3.16 7.29
CA ILE A 31 -4.74 3.13 5.84
C ILE A 31 -4.58 4.56 5.37
N ILE A 32 -3.57 4.83 4.55
CA ILE A 32 -3.31 6.14 3.98
C ILE A 32 -3.71 6.11 2.52
N ILE A 33 -4.64 6.95 2.13
CA ILE A 33 -5.12 7.09 0.75
C ILE A 33 -4.91 8.53 0.31
N ALA A 34 -4.38 8.71 -0.91
CA ALA A 34 -4.22 10.03 -1.51
C ALA A 34 -4.83 10.05 -2.90
N ASN A 35 -5.37 11.21 -3.28
CA ASN A 35 -5.87 11.42 -4.63
C ASN A 35 -4.74 11.64 -5.63
N PHE A 36 -3.59 12.12 -5.14
CA PHE A 36 -2.45 12.45 -5.99
C PHE A 36 -1.14 12.33 -5.22
N GLN A 37 -0.10 11.85 -5.89
CA GLN A 37 1.27 11.82 -5.36
C GLN A 37 2.19 12.65 -6.24
N THR A 38 3.01 13.49 -5.60
CA THR A 38 3.98 14.34 -6.31
C THR A 38 5.34 13.67 -6.47
N LYS A 39 5.67 12.74 -5.58
CA LYS A 39 6.95 12.01 -5.58
C LYS A 39 6.72 10.53 -5.29
N GLY A 40 5.92 9.88 -6.15
CA GLY A 40 5.66 8.46 -6.04
C GLY A 40 6.95 7.65 -6.10
N ARG A 41 7.00 6.57 -5.33
CA ARG A 41 8.20 5.72 -5.20
C ARG A 41 7.92 4.31 -5.66
N GLY A 42 8.82 3.80 -6.50
CA GLY A 42 8.93 2.39 -6.80
C GLY A 42 9.97 1.72 -5.92
N ARG A 43 10.38 0.51 -6.28
CA ARG A 43 11.43 -0.21 -5.57
C ARG A 43 12.79 0.42 -5.84
N SER A 44 13.70 0.31 -4.87
CA SER A 44 15.12 0.66 -5.03
C SER A 44 15.34 2.05 -5.61
N LYS A 45 14.74 3.06 -5.01
CA LYS A 45 14.87 4.47 -5.40
C LYS A 45 14.28 4.82 -6.77
N ASN A 46 13.58 3.91 -7.42
CA ASN A 46 12.88 4.20 -8.67
C ASN A 46 11.75 5.19 -8.43
N LYS A 47 11.58 6.11 -9.36
CA LYS A 47 10.43 7.02 -9.34
C LYS A 47 9.21 6.30 -9.88
N TRP A 48 8.07 6.62 -9.32
CA TRP A 48 6.80 6.10 -9.79
C TRP A 48 5.92 7.25 -10.22
N ILE A 49 5.49 7.23 -11.48
CA ILE A 49 4.62 8.26 -12.03
C ILE A 49 3.20 8.01 -11.54
N SER A 50 2.61 9.02 -10.90
CA SER A 50 1.31 8.90 -10.25
C SER A 50 0.27 9.71 -11.02
N LEU A 51 -0.41 9.06 -11.97
CA LEU A 51 -1.45 9.68 -12.78
C LEU A 51 -2.77 9.74 -12.00
N LYS A 52 -3.54 10.82 -12.17
CA LYS A 52 -4.87 10.94 -11.58
C LYS A 52 -5.76 9.76 -11.98
N GLY A 53 -6.65 9.36 -11.08
CA GLY A 53 -7.58 8.28 -11.32
C GLY A 53 -7.09 6.91 -10.88
N ASN A 54 -5.85 6.81 -10.44
CA ASN A 54 -5.31 5.58 -9.85
C ASN A 54 -5.48 5.57 -8.34
N ILE A 55 -5.30 4.40 -7.76
CA ILE A 55 -5.36 4.23 -6.30
C ILE A 55 -3.95 4.37 -5.74
N PHE A 56 -3.76 5.37 -4.89
CA PHE A 56 -2.52 5.55 -4.14
C PHE A 56 -2.80 5.29 -2.68
N MET A 57 -2.31 4.16 -2.17
CA MET A 57 -2.66 3.70 -0.84
C MET A 57 -1.48 3.01 -0.18
N SER A 58 -1.29 3.25 1.09
CA SER A 58 -0.36 2.51 1.93
C SER A 58 -1.07 1.98 3.16
N LEU A 59 -0.74 0.77 3.52
CA LEU A 59 -1.25 0.09 4.71
C LEU A 59 -0.11 -0.02 5.72
N VAL A 60 -0.40 0.35 6.97
CA VAL A 60 0.55 0.24 8.06
C VAL A 60 -0.08 -0.60 9.16
N PHE A 61 0.53 -1.75 9.45
CA PHE A 61 -0.01 -2.68 10.44
C PHE A 61 1.11 -3.56 11.00
N GLU A 62 0.84 -4.15 12.16
CA GLU A 62 1.77 -5.09 12.78
C GLU A 62 1.70 -6.45 12.09
N ILE A 63 2.87 -7.04 11.89
CA ILE A 63 3.01 -8.37 11.32
C ILE A 63 3.58 -9.30 12.39
N ASN A 64 2.99 -10.50 12.52
CA ASN A 64 3.55 -11.53 13.39
C ASN A 64 4.93 -11.94 12.88
N LYS A 65 5.93 -11.90 13.77
CA LYS A 65 7.34 -12.18 13.43
C LYS A 65 7.58 -13.58 12.87
N LYS A 66 6.65 -14.52 13.09
CA LYS A 66 6.79 -15.88 12.54
C LYS A 66 6.60 -15.93 11.02
N TYR A 67 6.04 -14.90 10.40
CA TYR A 67 5.85 -14.84 8.97
C TYR A 67 7.03 -14.15 8.29
N SER A 68 7.57 -14.75 7.23
CA SER A 68 8.58 -14.11 6.40
C SER A 68 7.96 -12.98 5.57
N LEU A 69 8.79 -12.04 5.13
CA LEU A 69 8.35 -10.98 4.21
C LEU A 69 7.78 -11.56 2.92
N GLN A 70 8.39 -12.63 2.40
CA GLN A 70 7.91 -13.28 1.20
C GLN A 70 6.51 -13.85 1.39
N LYS A 71 6.27 -14.50 2.53
CA LYS A 71 4.94 -15.04 2.84
C LYS A 71 3.89 -13.94 2.93
N VAL A 72 4.21 -12.84 3.60
CA VAL A 72 3.30 -11.68 3.72
C VAL A 72 3.02 -11.09 2.34
N THR A 73 4.03 -10.92 1.51
CA THR A 73 3.87 -10.42 0.14
C THR A 73 2.96 -11.32 -0.67
N ASN A 74 3.16 -12.63 -0.60
CA ASN A 74 2.31 -13.58 -1.33
C ASN A 74 0.86 -13.54 -0.84
N MET A 75 0.64 -13.44 0.46
CA MET A 75 -0.70 -13.31 1.02
C MET A 75 -1.38 -12.03 0.57
N ASN A 76 -0.66 -10.91 0.58
CA ASN A 76 -1.18 -9.62 0.12
C ASN A 76 -1.58 -9.69 -1.36
N CYS A 77 -0.73 -10.27 -2.20
CA CYS A 77 -1.03 -10.44 -3.63
C CYS A 77 -2.29 -11.27 -3.84
N SER A 78 -2.46 -12.36 -3.09
CA SER A 78 -3.63 -13.22 -3.19
C SER A 78 -4.90 -12.50 -2.77
N ILE A 79 -4.85 -11.74 -1.69
CA ILE A 79 -6.00 -10.97 -1.19
C ILE A 79 -6.39 -9.89 -2.20
N ILE A 80 -5.42 -9.14 -2.72
CA ILE A 80 -5.67 -8.10 -3.71
C ILE A 80 -6.27 -8.70 -4.98
N LYS A 81 -5.71 -9.81 -5.45
CA LYS A 81 -6.25 -10.50 -6.63
C LYS A 81 -7.70 -10.94 -6.43
N SER A 82 -8.00 -11.56 -5.29
CA SER A 82 -9.37 -12.00 -4.97
C SER A 82 -10.34 -10.83 -4.92
N THR A 83 -9.91 -9.72 -4.32
CA THR A 83 -10.73 -8.51 -4.21
C THR A 83 -10.99 -7.90 -5.57
N LEU A 84 -9.98 -7.77 -6.41
CA LEU A 84 -10.11 -7.17 -7.74
C LEU A 84 -10.97 -8.02 -8.66
N LYS A 85 -11.00 -9.33 -8.50
CA LYS A 85 -11.85 -10.23 -9.29
C LYS A 85 -13.33 -9.88 -9.19
N GLU A 86 -13.76 -9.29 -8.08
CA GLU A 86 -15.13 -8.88 -7.88
C GLU A 86 -15.54 -7.68 -8.75
N PHE A 87 -14.56 -6.94 -9.26
CA PHE A 87 -14.77 -5.69 -10.01
C PHE A 87 -14.46 -5.81 -11.50
N THR A 88 -13.98 -6.95 -11.98
CA THR A 88 -13.62 -7.12 -13.37
C THR A 88 -13.77 -8.56 -13.83
N GLU A 89 -14.15 -8.75 -15.08
CA GLU A 89 -14.16 -10.07 -15.74
C GLU A 89 -12.83 -10.42 -16.37
N LYS A 90 -11.91 -9.46 -16.43
CA LYS A 90 -10.57 -9.69 -17.00
C LYS A 90 -9.75 -10.59 -16.10
N GLN A 91 -8.87 -11.38 -16.71
CA GLN A 91 -7.94 -12.23 -16.00
C GLN A 91 -6.91 -11.37 -15.27
N ILE A 92 -6.70 -11.65 -13.99
CA ILE A 92 -5.71 -10.96 -13.15
C ILE A 92 -4.55 -11.91 -12.90
N LYS A 93 -3.34 -11.46 -13.23
CA LYS A 93 -2.13 -12.25 -13.03
C LYS A 93 -1.23 -11.58 -11.99
N ILE A 94 -0.60 -12.41 -11.15
CA ILE A 94 0.41 -11.95 -10.22
C ILE A 94 1.76 -12.03 -10.89
N LYS A 95 2.46 -10.90 -11.00
CA LYS A 95 3.80 -10.85 -11.56
C LYS A 95 4.82 -11.15 -10.47
N LYS A 96 5.66 -12.16 -10.67
CA LYS A 96 6.76 -12.47 -9.77
C LYS A 96 8.09 -12.07 -10.41
N PRO A 97 9.11 -11.72 -9.62
CA PRO A 97 9.19 -11.79 -8.16
C PRO A 97 8.56 -10.61 -7.40
N ASN A 98 8.07 -9.62 -8.09
CA ASN A 98 7.54 -8.39 -7.46
C ASN A 98 6.03 -8.33 -7.53
#